data_0876fdf1849d6aab9e9ba42461c9e3e2
#
_entry.id   0876fdf1849d6aab9e9ba42461c9e3e2
#
_cell.length_a   1.000
_cell.length_b   1.000
_cell.length_c   1.000
_cell.angle_alpha   90.00
_cell.angle_beta   90.00
_cell.angle_gamma   90.00
#
_symmetry.space_group_name_H-M   'P 1'
#
loop_
_entity.id
_entity.type
_entity.pdbx_description
1 polymer ?
#
loop_
_entity_poly.entity_id
_entity_poly.type
_entity_poly.pdbx_seq_one_letter_code
_entity_poly.pdbx_strand_id
1 'polypeptide(L)'
;MPGILALLTALVATLLVGPSVVTPRLTDSASAAVYGSCTMSRCADARTARSGWSAKGFPTSRGWYAWSGGLSNFAGGQFHNYEGQLPAGATYYEYDVYPRVSGAARDAYRIVVNKSSGATWFSPDHYANFYRI
;
A
#
# COMPACT_ATOMS: atom_id res chain seq x y z
N MET A 1 54.41 23.70 -60.41
CA MET A 1 53.48 22.60 -60.04
C MET A 1 52.84 22.96 -58.76
N PRO A 2 51.62 23.36 -58.80
CA PRO A 2 50.95 23.65 -57.55
C PRO A 2 50.51 22.34 -56.89
N GLY A 3 50.99 22.11 -55.68
CA GLY A 3 50.51 21.01 -54.83
C GLY A 3 49.13 21.28 -54.38
N ILE A 4 48.24 20.34 -54.61
CA ILE A 4 46.86 20.37 -54.11
C ILE A 4 46.91 20.00 -52.65
N LEU A 5 46.67 20.97 -51.80
CA LEU A 5 46.50 20.74 -50.40
C LEU A 5 45.04 20.27 -50.18
N ALA A 6 44.88 18.98 -50.02
CA ALA A 6 43.62 18.46 -49.65
C ALA A 6 43.35 18.75 -48.13
N LEU A 7 42.51 19.70 -47.88
CA LEU A 7 41.99 19.91 -46.53
C LEU A 7 41.02 18.78 -46.21
N LEU A 8 41.48 17.82 -45.44
CA LEU A 8 40.56 16.92 -44.76
C LEU A 8 39.94 17.68 -43.57
N THR A 9 38.77 18.20 -43.79
CA THR A 9 37.93 18.62 -42.66
C THR A 9 37.43 17.38 -42.00
N ALA A 10 38.06 16.98 -40.91
CA ALA A 10 37.50 15.98 -40.02
C ALA A 10 36.26 16.57 -39.38
N LEU A 11 35.13 16.10 -39.84
CA LEU A 11 33.86 16.39 -39.19
C LEU A 11 33.84 15.60 -37.87
N VAL A 12 34.20 16.24 -36.78
CA VAL A 12 33.99 15.67 -35.45
C VAL A 12 32.51 15.76 -35.18
N ALA A 13 31.82 14.69 -35.47
CA ALA A 13 30.45 14.53 -34.97
C ALA A 13 30.56 14.36 -33.45
N THR A 14 30.44 15.46 -32.75
CA THR A 14 30.14 15.38 -31.31
C THR A 14 28.77 14.78 -31.17
N LEU A 15 28.74 13.50 -30.90
CA LEU A 15 27.53 12.90 -30.33
C LEU A 15 27.34 13.58 -28.99
N LEU A 16 26.48 14.56 -28.96
CA LEU A 16 25.87 15.02 -27.75
C LEU A 16 24.96 13.87 -27.29
N VAL A 17 25.53 12.93 -26.55
CA VAL A 17 24.78 12.12 -25.66
C VAL A 17 24.26 13.11 -24.62
N GLY A 18 23.10 13.68 -24.88
CA GLY A 18 22.41 14.44 -23.87
C GLY A 18 22.29 13.57 -22.63
N PRO A 19 22.49 14.10 -21.40
CA PRO A 19 22.21 13.33 -20.22
C PRO A 19 20.82 12.78 -20.39
N SER A 20 20.67 11.48 -20.23
CA SER A 20 19.36 10.89 -20.08
C SER A 20 18.75 11.55 -18.85
N VAL A 21 17.98 12.60 -19.07
CA VAL A 21 17.19 13.18 -18.01
C VAL A 21 16.19 12.10 -17.70
N VAL A 22 16.51 11.28 -16.72
CA VAL A 22 15.50 10.52 -16.02
C VAL A 22 14.68 11.58 -15.32
N THR A 23 13.68 12.09 -16.04
CA THR A 23 12.64 12.87 -15.39
C THR A 23 12.06 11.95 -14.34
N PRO A 24 12.15 12.29 -13.03
CA PRO A 24 11.40 11.56 -12.05
C PRO A 24 9.97 11.60 -12.54
N ARG A 25 9.41 10.45 -12.80
CA ARG A 25 8.00 10.36 -13.16
C ARG A 25 7.24 10.90 -11.99
N LEU A 26 6.62 12.05 -12.14
CA LEU A 26 5.70 12.62 -11.16
C LEU A 26 4.52 11.68 -10.88
N THR A 27 4.39 10.61 -11.66
CA THR A 27 3.45 9.51 -11.51
C THR A 27 4.01 8.32 -10.73
N ASP A 28 5.28 8.32 -10.35
CA ASP A 28 5.75 7.48 -9.26
C ASP A 28 5.24 8.09 -7.95
N SER A 29 3.92 8.28 -7.87
CA SER A 29 3.25 8.25 -6.60
C SER A 29 3.77 7.00 -5.94
N ALA A 30 4.43 7.18 -4.80
CA ALA A 30 5.01 6.10 -4.06
C ALA A 30 4.05 4.91 -4.10
N SER A 31 4.41 3.86 -4.85
CA SER A 31 3.72 2.59 -4.74
C SER A 31 3.69 2.27 -3.27
N ALA A 32 2.52 1.91 -2.73
CA ALA A 32 2.35 1.57 -1.33
C ALA A 32 3.47 0.63 -0.93
N ALA A 33 4.24 1.01 0.06
CA ALA A 33 5.29 0.16 0.57
C ALA A 33 4.67 -0.94 1.43
N VAL A 34 5.18 -2.16 1.28
CA VAL A 34 4.78 -3.32 2.07
C VAL A 34 5.98 -3.74 2.91
N TYR A 35 5.81 -3.67 4.22
CA TYR A 35 6.86 -4.00 5.18
C TYR A 35 6.60 -5.36 5.82
N GLY A 36 7.65 -6.15 6.02
CA GLY A 36 7.57 -7.50 6.59
C GLY A 36 7.26 -7.53 8.09
N SER A 37 7.29 -6.41 8.76
CA SER A 37 7.02 -6.29 10.20
C SER A 37 6.36 -4.96 10.54
N CYS A 38 5.77 -4.90 11.72
CA CYS A 38 5.11 -3.72 12.26
C CYS A 38 5.72 -3.39 13.61
N THR A 39 6.40 -2.25 13.72
CA THR A 39 7.16 -1.85 14.90
C THR A 39 6.75 -0.50 15.50
N MET A 40 5.82 0.21 14.86
CA MET A 40 5.28 1.45 15.39
C MET A 40 4.29 1.22 16.55
N SER A 41 4.00 2.24 17.32
CA SER A 41 3.15 2.12 18.53
C SER A 41 1.75 1.57 18.24
N ARG A 42 1.15 1.91 17.12
CA ARG A 42 -0.20 1.45 16.74
C ARG A 42 -0.27 -0.01 16.29
N CYS A 43 0.85 -0.67 16.13
CA CYS A 43 0.88 -2.09 15.78
C CYS A 43 0.23 -2.98 16.86
N ALA A 44 0.39 -2.62 18.13
CA ALA A 44 -0.28 -3.31 19.24
C ALA A 44 -1.81 -3.20 19.11
N ASP A 45 -2.31 -2.03 18.80
CA ASP A 45 -3.75 -1.80 18.60
C ASP A 45 -4.27 -2.57 17.38
N ALA A 46 -3.49 -2.62 16.31
CA ALA A 46 -3.84 -3.41 15.12
C ALA A 46 -3.93 -4.90 15.43
N ARG A 47 -3.02 -5.44 16.26
CA ARG A 47 -3.07 -6.84 16.71
C ARG A 47 -4.26 -7.10 17.60
N THR A 48 -4.61 -6.16 18.47
CA THR A 48 -5.83 -6.24 19.30
C THR A 48 -7.07 -6.26 18.42
N ALA A 49 -7.17 -5.40 17.43
CA ALA A 49 -8.26 -5.38 16.46
C ALA A 49 -8.34 -6.70 15.69
N ARG A 50 -7.20 -7.24 15.25
CA ARG A 50 -7.15 -8.52 14.56
C ARG A 50 -7.73 -9.64 15.42
N SER A 51 -7.38 -9.68 16.69
CA SER A 51 -7.93 -10.67 17.65
C SER A 51 -9.44 -10.53 17.79
N GLY A 52 -9.95 -9.30 17.89
CA GLY A 52 -11.39 -9.04 17.98
C GLY A 52 -12.14 -9.45 16.71
N TRP A 53 -11.60 -9.17 15.56
CA TRP A 53 -12.20 -9.58 14.28
C TRP A 53 -12.10 -11.09 14.06
N SER A 54 -11.00 -11.71 14.45
CA SER A 54 -10.84 -13.17 14.43
C SER A 54 -11.89 -13.88 15.28
N ALA A 55 -12.16 -13.36 16.47
CA ALA A 55 -13.21 -13.89 17.34
C ALA A 55 -14.61 -13.83 16.70
N LYS A 56 -14.83 -12.92 15.77
CA LYS A 56 -16.06 -12.81 14.96
C LYS A 56 -16.01 -13.60 13.66
N GLY A 57 -14.94 -14.35 13.42
CA GLY A 57 -14.75 -15.15 12.21
C GLY A 57 -14.41 -14.33 10.97
N PHE A 58 -13.85 -13.14 11.12
CA PHE A 58 -13.56 -12.22 10.02
C PHE A 58 -14.75 -12.04 9.08
N PRO A 59 -15.83 -11.38 9.51
CA PRO A 59 -17.04 -11.26 8.72
C PRO A 59 -16.77 -10.59 7.37
N THR A 60 -17.41 -11.08 6.33
CA THR A 60 -17.20 -10.62 4.95
C THR A 60 -18.19 -9.55 4.51
N SER A 61 -19.30 -9.40 5.23
CA SER A 61 -20.30 -8.39 4.94
C SER A 61 -19.88 -7.03 5.49
N ARG A 62 -19.97 -6.02 4.67
CA ARG A 62 -19.71 -4.63 5.07
C ARG A 62 -20.74 -4.15 6.07
N GLY A 63 -20.30 -3.54 7.15
CA GLY A 63 -21.19 -2.95 8.16
C GLY A 63 -20.56 -2.81 9.53
N TRP A 64 -21.39 -2.38 10.47
CA TRP A 64 -21.04 -2.23 11.87
C TRP A 64 -21.28 -3.53 12.63
N TYR A 65 -20.33 -3.88 13.48
CA TYR A 65 -20.38 -5.05 14.34
C TYR A 65 -20.22 -4.62 15.80
N ALA A 66 -20.96 -5.26 16.69
CA ALA A 66 -20.84 -4.99 18.12
C ALA A 66 -19.41 -5.24 18.61
N TRP A 67 -18.93 -4.36 19.45
CA TRP A 67 -17.60 -4.42 20.03
C TRP A 67 -17.68 -4.27 21.56
N SER A 68 -16.56 -4.49 22.25
CA SER A 68 -16.49 -4.33 23.69
C SER A 68 -16.75 -2.87 24.14
N GLY A 69 -17.21 -2.68 25.37
CA GLY A 69 -17.43 -1.35 25.93
C GLY A 69 -18.64 -0.62 25.37
N GLY A 70 -19.62 -1.32 24.78
CA GLY A 70 -20.80 -0.70 24.18
C GLY A 70 -20.52 0.04 22.88
N LEU A 71 -19.33 -0.14 22.31
CA LEU A 71 -18.93 0.43 21.03
C LEU A 71 -19.24 -0.53 19.87
N SER A 72 -19.01 -0.08 18.68
CA SER A 72 -19.05 -0.87 17.45
C SER A 72 -17.75 -0.71 16.68
N ASN A 73 -17.45 -1.67 15.82
CA ASN A 73 -16.35 -1.56 14.90
C ASN A 73 -16.82 -1.89 13.48
N PHE A 74 -16.13 -1.37 12.47
CA PHE A 74 -16.60 -1.41 11.09
C PHE A 74 -15.79 -2.40 10.24
N ALA A 75 -16.49 -3.31 9.59
CA ALA A 75 -15.94 -4.17 8.56
C ALA A 75 -16.22 -3.54 7.19
N GLY A 76 -15.18 -3.30 6.40
CA GLY A 76 -15.30 -2.60 5.13
C GLY A 76 -15.65 -3.49 3.95
N GLY A 77 -15.74 -4.80 4.15
CA GLY A 77 -15.95 -5.77 3.08
C GLY A 77 -14.66 -6.11 2.34
N GLN A 78 -14.78 -6.54 1.10
CA GLN A 78 -13.64 -6.99 0.32
C GLN A 78 -12.68 -5.84 0.00
N PHE A 79 -11.39 -6.08 0.24
CA PHE A 79 -10.30 -5.26 -0.26
C PHE A 79 -9.77 -5.90 -1.55
N HIS A 80 -9.92 -5.23 -2.67
CA HIS A 80 -9.69 -5.82 -3.99
C HIS A 80 -8.22 -5.92 -4.40
N ASN A 81 -7.31 -5.25 -3.69
CA ASN A 81 -5.88 -5.24 -4.03
C ASN A 81 -5.60 -4.78 -5.47
N TYR A 82 -6.37 -3.79 -5.95
CA TYR A 82 -6.27 -3.34 -7.35
C TYR A 82 -4.88 -2.85 -7.74
N GLU A 83 -4.15 -2.29 -6.79
CA GLU A 83 -2.79 -1.78 -7.03
C GLU A 83 -1.72 -2.87 -6.91
N GLY A 84 -2.10 -4.07 -6.49
CA GLY A 84 -1.22 -5.25 -6.46
C GLY A 84 -0.09 -5.20 -5.43
N GLN A 85 -0.21 -4.39 -4.36
CA GLN A 85 0.84 -4.31 -3.34
C GLN A 85 0.94 -5.56 -2.48
N LEU A 86 -0.21 -6.14 -2.12
CA LEU A 86 -0.28 -7.39 -1.39
C LEU A 86 -0.17 -8.59 -2.35
N PRO A 87 0.23 -9.77 -1.87
CA PRO A 87 0.38 -10.93 -2.72
C PRO A 87 -0.86 -11.22 -3.56
N ALA A 88 -0.67 -11.51 -4.85
CA ALA A 88 -1.74 -11.84 -5.77
C ALA A 88 -2.35 -13.22 -5.48
N GLY A 89 -3.54 -13.48 -6.02
CA GLY A 89 -4.20 -14.78 -5.93
C GLY A 89 -4.89 -15.06 -4.59
N ALA A 90 -5.08 -14.05 -3.76
CA ALA A 90 -5.80 -14.14 -2.50
C ALA A 90 -7.02 -13.24 -2.47
N THR A 91 -7.98 -13.58 -1.64
CA THR A 91 -9.14 -12.73 -1.35
C THR A 91 -8.94 -12.04 -0.01
N TYR A 92 -8.94 -10.72 -0.03
CA TYR A 92 -8.69 -9.89 1.13
C TYR A 92 -9.97 -9.21 1.59
N TYR A 93 -10.05 -9.01 2.91
CA TYR A 93 -11.11 -8.22 3.55
C TYR A 93 -10.49 -7.16 4.45
N GLU A 94 -11.10 -5.99 4.51
CA GLU A 94 -10.62 -4.89 5.31
C GLU A 94 -11.48 -4.68 6.55
N TYR A 95 -10.84 -4.24 7.63
CA TYR A 95 -11.49 -3.98 8.90
C TYR A 95 -10.89 -2.73 9.53
N ASP A 96 -11.72 -1.97 10.23
CA ASP A 96 -11.24 -0.86 11.05
C ASP A 96 -10.50 -1.38 12.28
N VAL A 97 -9.50 -0.63 12.72
CA VAL A 97 -8.73 -0.94 13.93
C VAL A 97 -9.46 -0.47 15.19
N TYR A 98 -9.93 0.76 15.18
CA TYR A 98 -10.47 1.42 16.36
C TYR A 98 -12.00 1.38 16.41
N PRO A 99 -12.57 0.78 17.48
CA PRO A 99 -14.01 0.81 17.67
C PRO A 99 -14.49 2.23 17.95
N ARG A 100 -15.74 2.50 17.57
CA ARG A 100 -16.40 3.80 17.67
C ARG A 100 -17.88 3.63 17.93
N VAL A 101 -18.55 4.74 18.17
CA VAL A 101 -20.00 4.78 18.12
C VAL A 101 -20.48 4.42 16.71
N SER A 102 -21.45 3.54 16.60
CA SER A 102 -22.03 3.11 15.33
C SER A 102 -22.49 4.32 14.51
N GLY A 103 -22.12 4.37 13.23
CA GLY A 103 -22.43 5.48 12.33
C GLY A 103 -21.43 6.64 12.36
N ALA A 104 -20.43 6.63 13.24
CA ALA A 104 -19.37 7.64 13.26
C ALA A 104 -18.49 7.57 12.01
N ALA A 105 -17.88 8.70 11.64
CA ALA A 105 -16.95 8.76 10.51
C ALA A 105 -15.78 7.79 10.71
N ARG A 106 -15.38 7.11 9.65
CA ARG A 106 -14.23 6.20 9.68
C ARG A 106 -12.93 7.00 9.65
N ASP A 107 -11.94 6.56 10.42
CA ASP A 107 -10.57 7.05 10.36
C ASP A 107 -9.77 6.38 9.21
N ALA A 108 -8.46 6.55 9.20
CA ALA A 108 -7.58 5.99 8.16
C ALA A 108 -6.94 4.64 8.53
N TYR A 109 -7.19 4.12 9.73
CA TYR A 109 -6.53 2.91 10.24
C TYR A 109 -7.30 1.66 9.86
N ARG A 110 -6.61 0.72 9.20
CA ARG A 110 -7.19 -0.52 8.68
C ARG A 110 -6.29 -1.71 8.99
N ILE A 111 -6.91 -2.87 9.15
CA ILE A 111 -6.23 -4.14 8.90
C ILE A 111 -6.81 -4.77 7.64
N VAL A 112 -5.95 -5.42 6.88
CA VAL A 112 -6.33 -6.19 5.68
C VAL A 112 -5.93 -7.63 5.91
N VAL A 113 -6.88 -8.54 5.76
CA VAL A 113 -6.73 -9.95 6.10
C VAL A 113 -6.92 -10.80 4.85
N ASN A 114 -5.96 -11.69 4.59
CA ASN A 114 -6.15 -12.79 3.67
C ASN A 114 -7.03 -13.83 4.37
N LYS A 115 -8.25 -13.97 3.92
CA LYS A 115 -9.24 -14.83 4.60
C LYS A 115 -8.84 -16.30 4.63
N SER A 116 -8.16 -16.80 3.62
CA SER A 116 -7.79 -18.21 3.56
C SER A 116 -6.59 -18.57 4.43
N SER A 117 -5.60 -17.69 4.53
CA SER A 117 -4.37 -17.94 5.31
C SER A 117 -4.37 -17.28 6.68
N GLY A 118 -5.19 -16.25 6.88
CA GLY A 118 -5.15 -15.40 8.05
C GLY A 118 -4.03 -14.37 8.04
N ALA A 119 -3.20 -14.33 7.00
CA ALA A 119 -2.17 -13.32 6.85
C ALA A 119 -2.76 -11.92 6.91
N THR A 120 -2.19 -11.06 7.74
CA THR A 120 -2.76 -9.75 8.05
C THR A 120 -1.69 -8.66 7.95
N TRP A 121 -2.11 -7.52 7.41
CA TRP A 121 -1.32 -6.29 7.34
C TRP A 121 -2.09 -5.15 8.00
N PHE A 122 -1.35 -4.31 8.68
CA PHE A 122 -1.85 -3.04 9.21
C PHE A 122 -1.55 -1.91 8.23
N SER A 123 -2.52 -1.06 7.96
CA SER A 123 -2.34 0.20 7.24
C SER A 123 -2.74 1.36 8.13
N PRO A 124 -1.81 2.27 8.47
CA PRO A 124 -2.11 3.45 9.28
C PRO A 124 -2.62 4.64 8.47
N ASP A 125 -2.63 4.54 7.15
CA ASP A 125 -2.73 5.67 6.22
C ASP A 125 -3.63 5.37 5.01
N HIS A 126 -4.74 4.71 5.26
CA HIS A 126 -5.75 4.39 4.23
C HIS A 126 -5.14 3.73 2.99
N TYR A 127 -4.38 2.64 3.22
CA TYR A 127 -3.75 1.76 2.23
C TYR A 127 -2.55 2.35 1.48
N ALA A 128 -1.97 3.45 1.95
CA ALA A 128 -0.74 3.97 1.38
C ALA A 128 0.47 3.10 1.72
N ASN A 129 0.49 2.51 2.92
CA ASN A 129 1.51 1.57 3.35
C ASN A 129 0.88 0.39 4.09
N PHE A 130 1.55 -0.76 4.05
CA PHE A 130 1.14 -1.99 4.74
C PHE A 130 2.28 -2.55 5.57
N TYR A 131 1.96 -2.97 6.79
CA TYR A 131 2.90 -3.54 7.73
C TYR A 131 2.39 -4.91 8.19
N ARG A 132 3.18 -5.95 7.98
CA ARG A 132 2.82 -7.30 8.39
C ARG A 132 2.70 -7.42 9.92
N ILE A 133 1.61 -7.96 10.39
CA ILE A 133 1.36 -8.23 11.82
C ILE A 133 1.05 -9.70 12.09
#